data_7744c4d7729b676d2388aa6427b600bb
#
_entry.id   7744c4d7729b676d2388aa6427b600bb
#
_cell.length_a   1.000
_cell.length_b   1.000
_cell.length_c   1.000
_cell.angle_alpha   90.00
_cell.angle_beta   90.00
_cell.angle_gamma   90.00
#
_symmetry.space_group_name_H-M   'P 1'
#
loop_
_entity.id
_entity.type
_entity.pdbx_description
1 polymer ?
#
loop_
_entity_poly.entity_id
_entity_poly.type
_entity_poly.pdbx_seq_one_letter_code
_entity_poly.pdbx_strand_id
1 'polypeptide(L)'
;VLKEGAAATYGSDAISGVVNFTTDIGFQGFEVNGSARSIEGTDGPEGQFSFKYGAEAGGFDFLFAGSYMSKRQLAAKDTDFAIMPYATRSPDFGRAAHGWSTMGNPGSLTVPASLFGDSAPATQITADPGCVAGGGQLVYGFICGYQYAWFDNVQEDEEHGSLFFETEGTV
;
A
#
# COMPACT_ATOMS: atom_id res chain seq x y z
N VAL A 1 -26.54 -3.08 -0.55
CA VAL A 1 -25.93 -3.30 0.77
C VAL A 1 -27.01 -3.30 1.83
N LEU A 2 -27.14 -4.36 2.57
CA LEU A 2 -28.07 -4.50 3.69
C LEU A 2 -27.27 -4.43 5.00
N LYS A 3 -27.48 -3.38 5.79
CA LYS A 3 -26.69 -3.12 7.01
C LYS A 3 -27.24 -3.79 8.26
N GLU A 4 -28.55 -4.02 8.31
CA GLU A 4 -29.24 -4.60 9.46
C GLU A 4 -30.28 -5.63 9.01
N GLY A 5 -30.56 -6.62 9.84
CA GLY A 5 -31.56 -7.64 9.56
C GLY A 5 -31.16 -8.69 8.50
N ALA A 6 -29.93 -8.66 8.02
CA ALA A 6 -29.44 -9.60 7.01
C ALA A 6 -29.45 -11.06 7.49
N ALA A 7 -29.26 -11.29 8.79
CA ALA A 7 -29.22 -12.62 9.39
C ALA A 7 -30.56 -13.39 9.23
N ALA A 8 -31.69 -12.68 9.13
CA ALA A 8 -33.01 -13.30 8.95
C ALA A 8 -33.17 -13.94 7.55
N THR A 9 -32.44 -13.39 6.55
CA THR A 9 -32.52 -13.86 5.15
C THR A 9 -31.31 -14.70 4.74
N TYR A 10 -30.11 -14.37 5.26
CA TYR A 10 -28.83 -14.95 4.82
C TYR A 10 -28.14 -15.80 5.90
N GLY A 11 -28.78 -15.98 7.07
CA GLY A 11 -28.26 -16.83 8.15
C GLY A 11 -27.32 -16.12 9.11
N SER A 12 -26.75 -16.89 10.04
CA SER A 12 -25.92 -16.40 11.14
C SER A 12 -24.61 -15.72 10.71
N ASP A 13 -24.14 -15.99 9.51
CA ASP A 13 -22.87 -15.44 8.99
C ASP A 13 -23.01 -13.97 8.53
N ALA A 14 -24.26 -13.47 8.45
CA ALA A 14 -24.58 -12.12 8.03
C ALA A 14 -24.82 -11.13 9.19
N ILE A 15 -24.16 -11.33 10.33
CA ILE A 15 -24.36 -10.52 11.57
C ILE A 15 -24.00 -9.05 11.35
N SER A 16 -22.95 -8.78 10.58
CA SER A 16 -22.44 -7.41 10.33
C SER A 16 -23.05 -6.75 9.10
N GLY A 17 -23.74 -7.51 8.26
CA GLY A 17 -24.34 -7.03 7.01
C GLY A 17 -24.01 -7.92 5.83
N VAL A 18 -24.68 -7.67 4.72
CA VAL A 18 -24.47 -8.37 3.44
C VAL A 18 -24.25 -7.38 2.32
N VAL A 19 -23.26 -7.65 1.50
CA VAL A 19 -23.04 -6.98 0.22
C VAL A 19 -23.33 -8.00 -0.88
N ASN A 20 -24.38 -7.77 -1.63
CA ASN A 20 -24.74 -8.58 -2.79
C ASN A 20 -24.34 -7.84 -4.06
N PHE A 21 -23.60 -8.50 -4.93
CA PHE A 21 -23.24 -8.02 -6.26
C PHE A 21 -24.15 -8.74 -7.25
N THR A 22 -24.92 -7.95 -8.00
CA THR A 22 -25.76 -8.48 -9.08
C THR A 22 -25.20 -7.99 -10.40
N THR A 23 -25.17 -8.87 -11.38
CA THR A 23 -24.79 -8.55 -12.74
C THR A 23 -25.96 -7.89 -13.45
N ASP A 24 -25.65 -7.08 -14.45
CA ASP A 24 -26.63 -6.37 -15.30
C ASP A 24 -26.86 -7.21 -16.59
N ILE A 25 -27.33 -8.44 -16.43
CA ILE A 25 -27.48 -9.41 -17.54
C ILE A 25 -28.43 -8.91 -18.63
N GLY A 26 -29.44 -8.12 -18.26
CA GLY A 26 -30.38 -7.51 -19.20
C GLY A 26 -29.85 -6.32 -19.97
N PHE A 27 -28.58 -5.94 -19.79
CA PHE A 27 -27.94 -4.87 -20.55
C PHE A 27 -27.89 -5.21 -22.04
N GLN A 28 -28.28 -4.25 -22.89
CA GLN A 28 -28.19 -4.40 -24.34
C GLN A 28 -27.38 -3.26 -24.94
N GLY A 29 -26.36 -3.60 -25.72
CA GLY A 29 -25.50 -2.64 -26.37
C GLY A 29 -24.03 -2.83 -26.03
N PHE A 30 -23.26 -1.77 -26.22
CA PHE A 30 -21.82 -1.73 -25.99
C PHE A 30 -21.44 -0.51 -25.18
N GLU A 31 -20.70 -0.71 -24.12
CA GLU A 31 -20.18 0.36 -23.27
C GLU A 31 -18.68 0.22 -23.11
N VAL A 32 -17.98 1.32 -23.20
CA VAL A 32 -16.53 1.40 -22.99
C VAL A 32 -16.23 2.52 -22.02
N ASN A 33 -15.40 2.24 -21.04
CA ASN A 33 -14.89 3.21 -20.11
C ASN A 33 -13.36 3.15 -20.11
N GLY A 34 -12.73 4.32 -20.00
CA GLY A 34 -11.30 4.42 -19.90
C GLY A 34 -10.89 5.65 -19.11
N SER A 35 -9.84 5.52 -18.34
CA SER A 35 -9.19 6.64 -17.67
C SER A 35 -7.69 6.44 -17.67
N ALA A 36 -6.98 7.55 -17.72
CA ALA A 36 -5.53 7.58 -17.58
C ALA A 36 -5.15 8.75 -16.66
N ARG A 37 -4.13 8.54 -15.86
CA ARG A 37 -3.55 9.57 -14.99
C ARG A 37 -2.04 9.46 -15.00
N SER A 38 -1.37 10.56 -14.70
CA SER A 38 0.07 10.58 -14.43
C SER A 38 0.27 11.07 -13.01
N ILE A 39 1.10 10.38 -12.27
CA ILE A 39 1.49 10.73 -10.91
C ILE A 39 2.96 11.11 -10.97
N GLU A 40 3.31 12.23 -10.35
CA GLU A 40 4.71 12.66 -10.25
C GLU A 40 5.52 11.65 -9.44
N GLY A 41 6.68 11.28 -9.93
CA GLY A 41 7.55 10.28 -9.31
C GLY A 41 7.30 8.84 -9.77
N THR A 42 6.28 8.59 -10.63
CA THR A 42 6.08 7.27 -11.24
C THR A 42 6.76 7.16 -12.60
N ASP A 43 7.14 5.95 -12.98
CA ASP A 43 7.74 5.67 -14.29
C ASP A 43 6.66 5.45 -15.35
N GLY A 44 5.94 6.52 -15.69
CA GLY A 44 4.94 6.55 -16.75
C GLY A 44 3.48 6.69 -16.28
N PRO A 45 2.55 6.75 -17.23
CA PRO A 45 1.14 6.89 -16.94
C PRO A 45 0.52 5.60 -16.40
N GLU A 46 -0.47 5.75 -15.56
CA GLU A 46 -1.38 4.70 -15.12
C GLU A 46 -2.67 4.77 -15.91
N GLY A 47 -3.34 3.65 -16.07
CA GLY A 47 -4.60 3.63 -16.77
C GLY A 47 -5.48 2.45 -16.41
N GLN A 48 -6.76 2.64 -16.68
CA GLN A 48 -7.73 1.55 -16.68
C GLN A 48 -8.61 1.65 -17.91
N PHE A 49 -9.01 0.50 -18.38
CA PHE A 49 -9.92 0.34 -19.49
C PHE A 49 -10.94 -0.76 -19.13
N SER A 50 -12.20 -0.55 -19.46
CA SER A 50 -13.21 -1.58 -19.35
C SER A 50 -14.20 -1.51 -20.49
N PHE A 51 -14.76 -2.65 -20.83
CA PHE A 51 -15.84 -2.73 -21.80
C PHE A 51 -16.91 -3.69 -21.30
N LYS A 52 -18.13 -3.47 -21.75
CA LYS A 52 -19.31 -4.31 -21.53
C LYS A 52 -20.10 -4.41 -22.81
N TYR A 53 -20.46 -5.62 -23.20
CA TYR A 53 -21.31 -5.89 -24.34
C TYR A 53 -22.45 -6.83 -23.92
N GLY A 54 -23.66 -6.43 -24.20
CA GLY A 54 -24.85 -7.25 -23.93
C GLY A 54 -25.73 -7.34 -25.17
N ALA A 55 -26.33 -8.52 -25.36
CA ALA A 55 -27.26 -8.79 -26.44
C ALA A 55 -28.26 -9.88 -26.05
N GLU A 56 -29.47 -9.80 -26.63
CA GLU A 56 -30.49 -10.84 -26.54
C GLU A 56 -30.55 -11.59 -27.86
N ALA A 57 -30.56 -12.91 -27.83
CA ALA A 57 -30.74 -13.76 -28.99
C ALA A 57 -31.45 -15.07 -28.63
N GLY A 58 -32.53 -15.38 -29.31
CA GLY A 58 -33.25 -16.68 -29.16
C GLY A 58 -33.84 -16.91 -27.78
N GLY A 59 -34.23 -15.86 -27.05
CA GLY A 59 -34.74 -15.94 -25.68
C GLY A 59 -33.66 -16.08 -24.61
N PHE A 60 -32.40 -15.83 -24.98
CA PHE A 60 -31.28 -15.81 -24.06
C PHE A 60 -30.66 -14.42 -24.05
N ASP A 61 -30.34 -13.92 -22.85
CA ASP A 61 -29.53 -12.76 -22.61
C ASP A 61 -28.06 -13.18 -22.48
N PHE A 62 -27.19 -12.42 -23.11
CA PHE A 62 -25.75 -12.62 -23.09
C PHE A 62 -25.08 -11.35 -22.58
N LEU A 63 -24.18 -11.49 -21.62
CA LEU A 63 -23.34 -10.42 -21.13
C LEU A 63 -21.87 -10.82 -21.22
N PHE A 64 -21.07 -9.99 -21.90
CA PHE A 64 -19.64 -10.13 -21.98
C PHE A 64 -18.98 -8.83 -21.50
N ALA A 65 -18.07 -8.92 -20.54
CA ALA A 65 -17.37 -7.77 -19.99
C ALA A 65 -15.89 -8.07 -19.77
N GLY A 66 -15.10 -7.05 -19.81
CA GLY A 66 -13.69 -7.16 -19.50
C GLY A 66 -13.13 -5.85 -18.96
N SER A 67 -12.07 -5.97 -18.19
CA SER A 67 -11.34 -4.82 -17.68
C SER A 67 -9.84 -5.09 -17.67
N TYR A 68 -9.09 -4.02 -17.82
CA TYR A 68 -7.65 -4.00 -17.63
C TYR A 68 -7.27 -2.73 -16.86
N MET A 69 -6.38 -2.89 -15.89
CA MET A 69 -5.84 -1.81 -15.09
C MET A 69 -4.33 -1.98 -14.99
N SER A 70 -3.62 -0.88 -15.11
CA SER A 70 -2.17 -0.81 -14.88
C SER A 70 -1.88 0.35 -13.95
N LYS A 71 -1.20 0.08 -12.86
CA LYS A 71 -0.61 1.08 -11.95
C LYS A 71 0.89 1.01 -12.06
N ARG A 72 1.57 2.12 -11.80
CA ARG A 72 3.03 2.21 -11.83
C ARG A 72 3.58 2.37 -10.42
N GLN A 73 4.75 1.79 -10.20
CA GLN A 73 5.46 1.93 -8.94
C GLN A 73 5.74 3.39 -8.60
N LEU A 74 5.49 3.75 -7.35
CA LEU A 74 5.92 5.01 -6.74
C LEU A 74 6.80 4.67 -5.54
N ALA A 75 8.11 4.83 -5.71
CA ALA A 75 9.04 4.58 -4.63
C ALA A 75 8.95 5.67 -3.56
N ALA A 76 9.02 5.30 -2.30
CA ALA A 76 8.95 6.24 -1.19
C ALA A 76 10.05 7.31 -1.26
N LYS A 77 11.24 6.94 -1.75
CA LYS A 77 12.38 7.87 -1.94
C LYS A 77 12.10 9.02 -2.92
N ASP A 78 11.11 8.83 -3.82
CA ASP A 78 10.74 9.82 -4.84
C ASP A 78 9.55 10.69 -4.39
N THR A 79 9.21 10.63 -3.09
CA THR A 79 8.14 11.41 -2.48
C THR A 79 8.62 12.20 -1.26
N ASP A 80 8.26 13.48 -1.21
CA ASP A 80 8.66 14.37 -0.10
C ASP A 80 7.98 14.02 1.24
N PHE A 81 6.85 13.34 1.20
CA PHE A 81 6.08 13.02 2.41
C PHE A 81 6.52 11.71 3.07
N ALA A 82 7.05 10.75 2.29
CA ALA A 82 7.46 9.46 2.83
C ALA A 82 8.90 9.47 3.37
N ILE A 83 9.77 10.27 2.74
CA ILE A 83 11.17 10.44 3.14
C ILE A 83 11.40 11.84 3.67
N MET A 84 11.45 11.97 4.99
CA MET A 84 11.77 13.26 5.62
C MET A 84 13.19 13.25 6.18
N PRO A 85 14.01 14.28 5.88
CA PRO A 85 15.28 14.46 6.55
C PRO A 85 15.09 14.56 8.07
N TYR A 86 15.99 13.96 8.82
CA TYR A 86 15.94 13.99 10.30
C TYR A 86 15.89 15.42 10.87
N ALA A 87 16.52 16.38 10.19
CA ALA A 87 16.56 17.79 10.60
C ALA A 87 15.21 18.53 10.43
N THR A 88 14.32 18.06 9.55
CA THR A 88 13.01 18.70 9.30
C THR A 88 11.89 18.12 10.17
N ARG A 89 12.25 17.39 11.18
CA ARG A 89 11.37 16.73 12.12
C ARG A 89 10.38 17.70 12.76
N SER A 90 9.09 17.45 12.57
CA SER A 90 8.04 18.18 13.29
C SER A 90 8.00 17.78 14.77
N PRO A 91 7.96 18.75 15.71
CA PRO A 91 7.84 18.45 17.13
C PRO A 91 6.51 17.73 17.49
N ASP A 92 5.48 17.83 16.64
CA ASP A 92 4.16 17.30 16.90
C ASP A 92 4.07 15.77 16.78
N PHE A 93 5.00 15.13 16.09
CA PHE A 93 5.00 13.68 15.88
C PHE A 93 5.79 12.87 16.92
N GLY A 94 6.26 13.45 17.97
CA GLY A 94 7.00 12.74 19.01
C GLY A 94 8.37 12.20 18.57
N ARG A 95 9.01 11.39 19.44
CA ARG A 95 10.40 10.95 19.25
C ARG A 95 10.58 9.84 18.20
N ALA A 96 9.53 9.13 17.84
CA ALA A 96 9.56 8.00 16.90
C ALA A 96 9.16 8.39 15.48
N ALA A 97 8.90 9.65 15.21
CA ALA A 97 8.42 10.11 13.92
C ALA A 97 9.51 10.03 12.84
N HIS A 98 9.06 9.87 11.62
CA HIS A 98 9.82 10.03 10.40
C HIS A 98 10.49 8.78 9.83
N GLY A 99 10.04 7.59 10.21
CA GLY A 99 10.56 6.36 9.61
C GLY A 99 12.02 6.04 9.93
N TRP A 100 12.68 6.81 10.82
CA TRP A 100 14.04 6.54 11.27
C TRP A 100 14.03 5.47 12.35
N SER A 101 14.51 4.28 12.01
CA SER A 101 14.69 3.19 12.96
C SER A 101 16.00 3.36 13.71
N THR A 102 15.99 3.05 15.01
CA THR A 102 17.22 2.95 15.81
C THR A 102 17.93 1.61 15.65
N MET A 103 17.37 0.71 14.82
CA MET A 103 18.02 -0.50 14.38
C MET A 103 18.46 -0.32 12.94
N GLY A 104 19.72 -0.48 12.67
CA GLY A 104 20.29 -0.23 11.35
C GLY A 104 21.51 -1.11 11.05
N ASN A 105 21.97 -1.01 9.83
CA ASN A 105 23.24 -1.57 9.39
C ASN A 105 24.00 -0.51 8.59
N PRO A 106 25.11 0.08 9.12
CA PRO A 106 25.68 -0.20 10.44
C PRO A 106 24.74 0.24 11.58
N GLY A 107 24.83 -0.41 12.70
CA GLY A 107 23.94 -0.24 13.84
C GLY A 107 24.54 0.59 14.97
N SER A 108 24.09 0.31 16.19
CA SER A 108 24.64 0.84 17.41
C SER A 108 25.24 -0.27 18.25
N LEU A 109 26.36 0.02 18.89
CA LEU A 109 27.06 -0.90 19.77
C LEU A 109 26.57 -0.68 21.19
N THR A 110 26.23 -1.77 21.87
CA THR A 110 25.94 -1.75 23.30
C THR A 110 27.19 -2.22 24.04
N VAL A 111 27.81 -1.31 24.77
CA VAL A 111 29.05 -1.58 25.47
C VAL A 111 28.76 -1.76 26.97
N PRO A 112 29.10 -2.92 27.56
CA PRO A 112 28.94 -3.14 28.99
C PRO A 112 29.75 -2.15 29.81
N ALA A 113 29.20 -1.68 30.93
CA ALA A 113 29.87 -0.77 31.86
C ALA A 113 31.22 -1.31 32.35
N SER A 114 31.32 -2.62 32.50
CA SER A 114 32.54 -3.30 32.94
C SER A 114 33.78 -3.05 32.07
N LEU A 115 33.59 -2.63 30.81
CA LEU A 115 34.72 -2.29 29.93
C LEU A 115 35.28 -0.89 30.16
N PHE A 116 34.56 -0.04 30.92
CA PHE A 116 34.97 1.33 31.21
C PHE A 116 35.48 1.52 32.64
N GLY A 117 35.56 0.43 33.42
CA GLY A 117 35.98 0.44 34.82
C GLY A 117 34.83 0.73 35.80
N ASP A 118 35.12 0.62 37.11
CA ASP A 118 34.13 0.66 38.18
C ASP A 118 33.37 2.01 38.32
N SER A 119 33.78 3.04 37.66
CA SER A 119 33.16 4.39 37.71
C SER A 119 32.27 4.70 36.52
N ALA A 120 32.11 3.77 35.56
CA ALA A 120 31.29 4.00 34.40
C ALA A 120 29.81 3.89 34.73
N PRO A 121 28.95 4.76 34.15
CA PRO A 121 27.51 4.57 34.22
C PRO A 121 27.15 3.25 33.56
N ALA A 122 25.97 2.72 33.88
CA ALA A 122 25.42 1.51 33.28
C ALA A 122 25.58 1.50 31.77
N THR A 123 25.50 0.32 31.16
CA THR A 123 25.61 0.06 29.71
C THR A 123 25.51 1.28 28.81
N GLN A 124 26.53 1.56 28.03
CA GLN A 124 26.53 2.66 27.08
C GLN A 124 26.14 2.20 25.67
N ILE A 125 25.36 3.01 24.99
CA ILE A 125 25.01 2.79 23.58
C ILE A 125 25.78 3.84 22.77
N THR A 126 26.48 3.40 21.74
CA THR A 126 27.19 4.31 20.81
C THR A 126 26.94 3.85 19.39
N ALA A 127 26.79 4.82 18.48
CA ALA A 127 26.69 4.53 17.07
C ALA A 127 27.98 3.91 16.54
N ASP A 128 27.84 2.99 15.59
CA ASP A 128 28.97 2.53 14.79
C ASP A 128 29.65 3.74 14.11
N PRO A 129 30.99 3.82 14.12
CA PRO A 129 31.71 4.90 13.42
C PRO A 129 31.39 5.04 11.92
N GLY A 130 31.01 3.93 11.27
CA GLY A 130 30.57 3.89 9.88
C GLY A 130 29.11 4.30 9.64
N CYS A 131 28.36 4.66 10.67
CA CYS A 131 26.94 4.96 10.59
C CYS A 131 26.59 5.94 9.47
N VAL A 132 27.19 7.11 9.47
CA VAL A 132 26.90 8.16 8.48
C VAL A 132 27.40 7.77 7.09
N ALA A 133 28.57 7.15 7.01
CA ALA A 133 29.15 6.68 5.75
C ALA A 133 28.30 5.56 5.11
N GLY A 134 27.61 4.78 5.93
CA GLY A 134 26.69 3.72 5.50
C GLY A 134 25.27 4.21 5.18
N GLY A 135 25.01 5.52 5.18
CA GLY A 135 23.69 6.10 4.89
C GLY A 135 22.79 6.24 6.11
N GLY A 136 23.28 5.93 7.30
CA GLY A 136 22.58 6.17 8.54
C GLY A 136 22.74 7.62 9.04
N GLN A 137 22.07 7.92 10.15
CA GLN A 137 22.17 9.20 10.82
C GLN A 137 22.24 9.02 12.34
N LEU A 138 22.93 9.93 13.02
CA LEU A 138 22.99 9.94 14.46
C LEU A 138 21.68 10.46 15.07
N VAL A 139 20.88 9.53 15.56
CA VAL A 139 19.65 9.81 16.32
C VAL A 139 20.06 10.07 17.76
N TYR A 140 19.58 11.16 18.34
CA TYR A 140 19.99 11.65 19.67
C TYR A 140 21.49 11.91 19.82
N GLY A 141 22.26 11.93 18.73
CA GLY A 141 23.69 12.16 18.73
C GLY A 141 24.55 10.92 19.03
N PHE A 142 23.98 9.79 19.42
CA PHE A 142 24.75 8.61 19.84
C PHE A 142 24.18 7.25 19.37
N ILE A 143 23.02 7.23 18.75
CA ILE A 143 22.41 6.01 18.19
C ILE A 143 22.43 6.11 16.67
N CYS A 144 22.90 5.06 16.00
CA CYS A 144 22.80 4.99 14.56
C CYS A 144 21.35 4.66 14.16
N GLY A 145 20.69 5.60 13.50
CA GLY A 145 19.38 5.41 12.90
C GLY A 145 19.48 5.17 11.41
N TYR A 146 18.53 4.40 10.87
CA TYR A 146 18.42 4.12 9.46
C TYR A 146 16.99 4.30 8.98
N GLN A 147 16.81 4.80 7.76
CA GLN A 147 15.49 5.04 7.19
C GLN A 147 15.14 3.95 6.19
N TYR A 148 14.42 2.93 6.64
CA TYR A 148 14.04 1.80 5.80
C TYR A 148 13.01 2.16 4.72
N ALA A 149 12.20 3.20 4.96
CA ALA A 149 11.26 3.71 3.97
C ALA A 149 11.92 4.06 2.62
N TRP A 150 13.25 4.28 2.62
CA TRP A 150 14.02 4.50 1.38
C TRP A 150 13.91 3.33 0.39
N PHE A 151 13.68 2.12 0.88
CA PHE A 151 13.57 0.90 0.09
C PHE A 151 12.12 0.45 -0.12
N ASP A 152 11.17 1.16 0.49
CA ASP A 152 9.75 0.84 0.37
C ASP A 152 9.11 1.57 -0.82
N ASN A 153 7.97 1.07 -1.24
CA ASN A 153 7.12 1.72 -2.22
C ASN A 153 5.87 2.28 -1.55
N VAL A 154 5.46 3.48 -1.96
CA VAL A 154 4.16 4.06 -1.63
C VAL A 154 3.07 3.36 -2.42
N GLN A 155 3.40 2.97 -3.66
CA GLN A 155 2.55 2.23 -4.56
C GLN A 155 3.40 1.20 -5.29
N GLU A 156 2.89 -0.02 -5.40
CA GLU A 156 3.51 -1.07 -6.18
C GLU A 156 3.08 -1.03 -7.64
N ASP A 157 3.92 -1.58 -8.54
CA ASP A 157 3.49 -1.92 -9.88
C ASP A 157 2.40 -2.99 -9.80
N GLU A 158 1.30 -2.75 -10.48
CA GLU A 158 0.16 -3.66 -10.48
C GLU A 158 -0.48 -3.69 -11.87
N GLU A 159 -0.69 -4.89 -12.38
CA GLU A 159 -1.45 -5.11 -13.60
C GLU A 159 -2.56 -6.11 -13.32
N HIS A 160 -3.78 -5.71 -13.62
CA HIS A 160 -4.97 -6.53 -13.47
C HIS A 160 -5.74 -6.63 -14.77
N GLY A 161 -6.05 -7.85 -15.18
CA GLY A 161 -6.96 -8.14 -16.28
C GLY A 161 -8.09 -9.07 -15.82
N SER A 162 -9.31 -8.79 -16.25
CA SER A 162 -10.45 -9.65 -16.01
C SER A 162 -11.33 -9.77 -17.25
N LEU A 163 -11.90 -10.97 -17.43
CA LEU A 163 -12.94 -11.26 -18.42
C LEU A 163 -14.09 -11.94 -17.71
N PHE A 164 -15.29 -11.56 -18.08
CA PHE A 164 -16.52 -12.06 -17.53
C PHE A 164 -17.49 -12.40 -18.66
N PHE A 165 -18.16 -13.53 -18.54
CA PHE A 165 -19.22 -13.94 -19.44
C PHE A 165 -20.37 -14.54 -18.64
N GLU A 166 -21.57 -14.11 -18.95
CA GLU A 166 -22.80 -14.64 -18.36
C GLU A 166 -23.86 -14.82 -19.43
N THR A 167 -24.71 -15.80 -19.25
CA THR A 167 -25.89 -16.00 -20.07
C THR A 167 -27.05 -16.44 -19.20
N GLU A 168 -28.24 -15.89 -19.42
CA GLU A 168 -29.48 -16.24 -18.76
C GLU A 168 -30.55 -16.49 -19.80
N GLY A 169 -31.38 -17.50 -19.61
CA GLY A 169 -32.50 -17.83 -20.50
C GLY A 169 -33.64 -18.43 -19.75
N THR A 170 -34.86 -18.13 -20.18
CA THR A 170 -36.09 -18.78 -19.71
C THR A 170 -36.39 -19.98 -20.60
N VAL A 171 -36.44 -21.18 -19.99
CA VAL A 171 -36.85 -22.43 -20.63
C VAL A 171 -38.36 -22.63 -20.44
#